data_5f1d5681fc6329b6a2e8f8e3f0f59ea3
#
_entry.id   5f1d5681fc6329b6a2e8f8e3f0f59ea3
#
_cell.length_a   1.000
_cell.length_b   1.000
_cell.length_c   1.000
_cell.angle_alpha   90.00
_cell.angle_beta   90.00
_cell.angle_gamma   90.00
#
_symmetry.space_group_name_H-M   'P 1'
#
loop_
_entity.id
_entity.type
_entity.pdbx_description
1 polymer ?
#
loop_
_entity_poly.entity_id
_entity_poly.type
_entity_poly.pdbx_seq_one_letter_code
_entity_poly.pdbx_strand_id
1 'polypeptide(L)'
;MKFFRLSAAAVAIVFASTAAPNARAESNWLTDYKMAQQEAKANNKLLLLDFTGSDWCGWCIKLNKEVFSKPEFKDYANKNLVLMEVDFPRGKSQGSDIKKQNDGLAQQYQIEGFPTIVVLDGDGKKVGLLGYMPGGPTTFIAELERLRKG
;
A
#
# COMPACT_ATOMS: atom_id res chain seq x y z
N MET A 1 -21.64 75.19 -3.18
CA MET A 1 -21.71 73.90 -2.51
C MET A 1 -21.42 72.80 -3.58
N LYS A 2 -20.22 72.16 -3.53
CA LYS A 2 -19.82 71.19 -4.50
C LYS A 2 -19.97 69.83 -3.85
N PHE A 3 -20.89 69.03 -4.36
CA PHE A 3 -21.10 67.62 -3.90
C PHE A 3 -20.05 66.67 -4.54
N PHE A 4 -19.16 66.16 -3.72
CA PHE A 4 -18.22 65.12 -4.10
C PHE A 4 -18.94 63.76 -4.12
N ARG A 5 -19.05 63.14 -5.29
CA ARG A 5 -19.55 61.77 -5.43
C ARG A 5 -18.36 60.80 -5.23
N LEU A 6 -18.36 60.04 -4.13
CA LEU A 6 -17.46 58.89 -3.97
C LEU A 6 -18.00 57.72 -4.78
N SER A 7 -17.25 57.29 -5.78
CA SER A 7 -17.51 56.04 -6.48
C SER A 7 -16.84 54.92 -5.71
N ALA A 8 -17.63 54.00 -5.14
CA ALA A 8 -17.14 52.78 -4.54
C ALA A 8 -16.84 51.78 -5.65
N ALA A 9 -15.56 51.48 -5.89
CA ALA A 9 -15.15 50.43 -6.78
C ALA A 9 -15.22 49.09 -6.00
N ALA A 10 -16.14 48.24 -6.36
CA ALA A 10 -16.23 46.90 -5.83
C ALA A 10 -15.14 46.03 -6.49
N VAL A 11 -14.15 45.63 -5.70
CA VAL A 11 -13.15 44.62 -6.13
C VAL A 11 -13.74 43.23 -5.96
N ALA A 12 -14.09 42.60 -7.07
CA ALA A 12 -14.51 41.22 -7.10
C ALA A 12 -13.27 40.31 -6.98
N ILE A 13 -13.07 39.68 -5.83
CA ILE A 13 -12.04 38.67 -5.61
C ILE A 13 -12.57 37.38 -6.22
N VAL A 14 -12.05 37.01 -7.39
CA VAL A 14 -12.31 35.70 -8.01
C VAL A 14 -11.42 34.67 -7.31
N PHE A 15 -12.03 33.83 -6.45
CA PHE A 15 -11.37 32.63 -5.94
C PHE A 15 -11.26 31.62 -7.08
N ALA A 16 -10.11 31.54 -7.71
CA ALA A 16 -9.78 30.45 -8.60
C ALA A 16 -9.57 29.19 -7.75
N SER A 17 -10.58 28.33 -7.68
CA SER A 17 -10.43 26.97 -7.15
C SER A 17 -9.52 26.19 -8.09
N THR A 18 -8.23 26.12 -7.78
CA THR A 18 -7.32 25.18 -8.42
C THR A 18 -7.67 23.78 -7.91
N ALA A 19 -8.48 23.05 -8.69
CA ALA A 19 -8.60 21.62 -8.50
C ALA A 19 -7.22 21.00 -8.73
N ALA A 20 -6.57 20.53 -7.65
CA ALA A 20 -5.36 19.76 -7.77
C ALA A 20 -5.65 18.54 -8.64
N PRO A 21 -4.79 18.20 -9.63
CA PRO A 21 -4.96 16.97 -10.37
C PRO A 21 -4.92 15.82 -9.36
N ASN A 22 -5.94 14.97 -9.38
CA ASN A 22 -5.90 13.69 -8.68
C ASN A 22 -4.70 12.91 -9.24
N ALA A 23 -3.54 13.07 -8.62
CA ALA A 23 -2.43 12.18 -8.83
C ALA A 23 -2.94 10.81 -8.44
N ARG A 24 -3.18 9.94 -9.42
CA ARG A 24 -3.49 8.54 -9.24
C ARG A 24 -2.30 7.98 -8.46
N ALA A 25 -2.47 7.82 -7.15
CA ALA A 25 -1.41 7.33 -6.29
C ALA A 25 -1.04 5.95 -6.80
N GLU A 26 0.17 5.82 -7.36
CA GLU A 26 0.78 4.51 -7.53
C GLU A 26 0.76 3.86 -6.14
N SER A 27 0.38 2.59 -6.07
CA SER A 27 0.41 1.86 -4.81
C SER A 27 1.86 1.83 -4.34
N ASN A 28 2.20 2.73 -3.44
CA ASN A 28 3.55 2.83 -2.88
C ASN A 28 3.75 1.69 -1.90
N TRP A 29 4.50 0.69 -2.32
CA TRP A 29 4.98 -0.36 -1.44
C TRP A 29 6.01 0.22 -0.48
N LEU A 30 5.73 0.13 0.82
CA LEU A 30 6.64 0.52 1.88
C LEU A 30 7.69 -0.59 2.09
N THR A 31 8.82 -0.21 2.66
CA THR A 31 9.90 -1.15 3.04
C THR A 31 10.26 -1.07 4.52
N ASP A 32 9.76 -0.07 5.23
CA ASP A 32 9.93 0.10 6.68
C ASP A 32 8.68 -0.43 7.42
N TYR A 33 8.87 -1.45 8.25
CA TYR A 33 7.77 -2.10 8.97
C TYR A 33 7.11 -1.17 10.00
N LYS A 34 7.90 -0.38 10.70
CA LYS A 34 7.38 0.53 11.71
C LYS A 34 6.49 1.60 11.09
N MET A 35 6.93 2.17 9.97
CA MET A 35 6.12 3.15 9.22
C MET A 35 4.85 2.51 8.67
N ALA A 36 4.95 1.31 8.09
CA ALA A 36 3.79 0.60 7.56
C ALA A 36 2.74 0.27 8.64
N GLN A 37 3.19 -0.17 9.80
CA GLN A 37 2.33 -0.45 10.95
C GLN A 37 1.63 0.83 11.48
N GLN A 38 2.38 1.93 11.59
CA GLN A 38 1.82 3.21 12.03
C GLN A 38 0.77 3.72 11.04
N GLU A 39 1.03 3.62 9.75
CA GLU A 39 0.10 4.04 8.71
C GLU A 39 -1.18 3.17 8.71
N ALA A 40 -1.04 1.87 8.85
CA ALA A 40 -2.18 0.95 8.93
C ALA A 40 -3.07 1.27 10.14
N LYS A 41 -2.46 1.52 11.30
CA LYS A 41 -3.18 1.89 12.52
C LYS A 41 -3.89 3.24 12.38
N ALA A 42 -3.18 4.26 11.90
CA ALA A 42 -3.71 5.62 11.75
C ALA A 42 -4.90 5.69 10.79
N ASN A 43 -4.91 4.86 9.74
CA ASN A 43 -5.95 4.85 8.71
C ASN A 43 -6.97 3.72 8.87
N ASN A 44 -6.86 2.91 9.92
CA ASN A 44 -7.70 1.72 10.16
C ASN A 44 -7.76 0.78 8.92
N LYS A 45 -6.59 0.50 8.35
CA LYS A 45 -6.42 -0.36 7.18
C LYS A 45 -5.74 -1.67 7.56
N LEU A 46 -5.94 -2.70 6.76
CA LEU A 46 -5.12 -3.90 6.83
C LEU A 46 -3.71 -3.61 6.34
N LEU A 47 -2.70 -4.21 6.98
CA LEU A 47 -1.32 -4.20 6.52
C LEU A 47 -1.02 -5.52 5.82
N LEU A 48 -0.67 -5.44 4.55
CA LEU A 48 -0.28 -6.57 3.73
C LEU A 48 1.25 -6.61 3.63
N LEU A 49 1.87 -7.67 4.17
CA LEU A 49 3.30 -7.92 4.08
C LEU A 49 3.55 -8.96 3.00
N ASP A 50 4.20 -8.57 1.90
CA ASP A 50 4.59 -9.46 0.81
C ASP A 50 6.01 -9.95 1.01
N PHE A 51 6.15 -11.17 1.56
CA PHE A 51 7.43 -11.87 1.64
C PHE A 51 7.77 -12.45 0.27
N THR A 52 8.79 -11.88 -0.36
CA THR A 52 9.07 -12.10 -1.78
C THR A 52 10.55 -12.26 -2.08
N GLY A 53 10.86 -12.91 -3.17
CA GLY A 53 12.17 -12.87 -3.83
C GLY A 53 12.02 -12.18 -5.19
N SER A 54 12.01 -10.85 -5.18
CA SER A 54 11.56 -10.02 -6.30
C SER A 54 12.31 -10.25 -7.61
N ASP A 55 13.58 -10.67 -7.54
CA ASP A 55 14.46 -10.83 -8.70
C ASP A 55 14.76 -12.30 -9.07
N TRP A 56 14.24 -13.28 -8.31
CA TRP A 56 14.54 -14.69 -8.57
C TRP A 56 13.36 -15.66 -8.38
N CYS A 57 12.33 -15.29 -7.60
CA CYS A 57 11.20 -16.14 -7.29
C CYS A 57 10.14 -16.09 -8.40
N GLY A 58 10.04 -17.13 -9.22
CA GLY A 58 9.11 -17.16 -10.36
C GLY A 58 7.64 -16.98 -9.96
N TRP A 59 7.19 -17.59 -8.86
CA TRP A 59 5.83 -17.44 -8.36
C TRP A 59 5.55 -16.04 -7.79
N CYS A 60 6.56 -15.38 -7.19
CA CYS A 60 6.46 -14.00 -6.72
C CYS A 60 6.30 -13.03 -7.90
N ILE A 61 7.11 -13.21 -8.94
CA ILE A 61 7.03 -12.42 -10.18
C ILE A 61 5.66 -12.62 -10.84
N LYS A 62 5.16 -13.86 -10.86
CA LYS A 62 3.84 -14.19 -11.39
C LYS A 62 2.72 -13.52 -10.60
N LEU A 63 2.77 -13.57 -9.25
CA LEU A 63 1.80 -12.91 -8.37
C LEU A 63 1.77 -11.39 -8.62
N ASN A 64 2.94 -10.77 -8.70
CA ASN A 64 3.04 -9.36 -9.01
C ASN A 64 2.40 -9.02 -10.36
N LYS A 65 2.72 -9.80 -11.41
CA LYS A 65 2.19 -9.59 -12.76
C LYS A 65 0.67 -9.79 -12.85
N GLU A 66 0.15 -10.81 -12.19
CA GLU A 66 -1.25 -11.23 -12.33
C GLU A 66 -2.20 -10.53 -11.34
N VAL A 67 -1.67 -10.03 -10.21
CA VAL A 67 -2.48 -9.41 -9.16
C VAL A 67 -2.00 -8.00 -8.84
N PHE A 68 -0.81 -7.83 -8.25
CA PHE A 68 -0.41 -6.56 -7.65
C PHE A 68 -0.22 -5.41 -8.64
N SER A 69 0.18 -5.71 -9.89
CA SER A 69 0.32 -4.71 -10.95
C SER A 69 -1.00 -4.31 -11.60
N LYS A 70 -2.09 -5.03 -11.32
CA LYS A 70 -3.38 -4.79 -11.97
C LYS A 70 -4.09 -3.58 -11.40
N PRO A 71 -4.75 -2.77 -12.24
CA PRO A 71 -5.49 -1.58 -11.81
C PRO A 71 -6.52 -1.89 -10.72
N GLU A 72 -7.22 -3.00 -10.83
CA GLU A 72 -8.26 -3.42 -9.89
C GLU A 72 -7.69 -3.65 -8.48
N PHE A 73 -6.52 -4.30 -8.39
CA PHE A 73 -5.84 -4.48 -7.10
C PHE A 73 -5.33 -3.14 -6.55
N LYS A 74 -4.71 -2.31 -7.40
CA LYS A 74 -4.21 -0.99 -7.00
C LYS A 74 -5.33 -0.09 -6.45
N ASP A 75 -6.47 -0.06 -7.12
CA ASP A 75 -7.63 0.73 -6.69
C ASP A 75 -8.20 0.22 -5.35
N TYR A 76 -8.26 -1.10 -5.17
CA TYR A 76 -8.66 -1.70 -3.90
C TYR A 76 -7.66 -1.41 -2.77
N ALA A 77 -6.37 -1.59 -3.06
CA ALA A 77 -5.29 -1.38 -2.08
C ALA A 77 -5.24 0.06 -1.59
N ASN A 78 -5.37 1.04 -2.48
CA ASN A 78 -5.38 2.45 -2.11
C ASN A 78 -6.47 2.80 -1.08
N LYS A 79 -7.60 2.11 -1.12
CA LYS A 79 -8.71 2.34 -0.19
C LYS A 79 -8.62 1.54 1.10
N ASN A 80 -8.07 0.31 1.05
CA ASN A 80 -8.26 -0.68 2.10
C ASN A 80 -6.97 -1.20 2.72
N LEU A 81 -5.83 -1.02 2.07
CA LEU A 81 -4.56 -1.63 2.47
C LEU A 81 -3.45 -0.59 2.66
N VAL A 82 -2.52 -0.93 3.54
CA VAL A 82 -1.15 -0.47 3.49
C VAL A 82 -0.31 -1.64 2.96
N LEU A 83 0.53 -1.38 1.97
CA LEU A 83 1.33 -2.41 1.31
C LEU A 83 2.79 -2.30 1.75
N MET A 84 3.38 -3.42 2.16
CA MET A 84 4.79 -3.50 2.50
C MET A 84 5.46 -4.68 1.78
N GLU A 85 6.55 -4.37 1.06
CA GLU A 85 7.42 -5.38 0.46
C GLU A 85 8.48 -5.82 1.47
N VAL A 86 8.54 -7.12 1.73
CA VAL A 86 9.57 -7.77 2.55
C VAL A 86 10.40 -8.63 1.62
N ASP A 87 11.35 -7.98 0.92
CA ASP A 87 12.12 -8.59 -0.17
C ASP A 87 13.38 -9.29 0.31
N PHE A 88 13.69 -10.41 -0.33
CA PHE A 88 14.91 -11.21 -0.14
C PHE A 88 15.63 -11.37 -1.48
N PRO A 89 16.25 -10.31 -2.00
CA PRO A 89 16.87 -10.31 -3.32
C PRO A 89 18.15 -11.16 -3.35
N ARG A 90 18.52 -11.66 -4.54
CA ARG A 90 19.76 -12.37 -4.80
C ARG A 90 20.68 -11.63 -5.78
N GLY A 91 20.10 -10.92 -6.74
CA GLY A 91 20.83 -10.22 -7.80
C GLY A 91 21.09 -8.74 -7.55
N LYS A 92 20.58 -8.19 -6.45
CA LYS A 92 20.77 -6.77 -6.06
C LYS A 92 21.14 -6.67 -4.58
N SER A 93 21.91 -5.63 -4.24
CA SER A 93 22.26 -5.33 -2.84
C SER A 93 21.04 -4.78 -2.09
N GLN A 94 21.01 -5.02 -0.77
CA GLN A 94 20.01 -4.51 0.15
C GLN A 94 20.72 -3.90 1.36
N GLY A 95 20.21 -2.77 1.86
CA GLY A 95 20.77 -2.13 3.06
C GLY A 95 20.71 -3.06 4.27
N SER A 96 21.75 -3.01 5.12
CA SER A 96 21.90 -3.89 6.28
C SER A 96 20.70 -3.85 7.23
N ASP A 97 20.14 -2.66 7.46
CA ASP A 97 19.01 -2.48 8.39
C ASP A 97 17.72 -3.10 7.84
N ILE A 98 17.46 -2.92 6.54
CA ILE A 98 16.33 -3.55 5.86
C ILE A 98 16.49 -5.07 5.86
N LYS A 99 17.70 -5.57 5.56
CA LYS A 99 17.98 -7.00 5.60
C LYS A 99 17.70 -7.57 7.00
N LYS A 100 18.21 -6.94 8.04
CA LYS A 100 18.02 -7.36 9.44
C LYS A 100 16.53 -7.34 9.83
N GLN A 101 15.80 -6.29 9.43
CA GLN A 101 14.35 -6.19 9.63
C GLN A 101 13.63 -7.36 8.95
N ASN A 102 13.92 -7.60 7.67
CA ASN A 102 13.24 -8.61 6.87
C ASN A 102 13.52 -10.02 7.39
N ASP A 103 14.78 -10.32 7.77
CA ASP A 103 15.15 -11.58 8.42
C ASP A 103 14.37 -11.78 9.74
N GLY A 104 14.26 -10.71 10.56
CA GLY A 104 13.49 -10.74 11.81
C GLY A 104 11.99 -10.98 11.59
N LEU A 105 11.40 -10.32 10.60
CA LEU A 105 9.99 -10.52 10.25
C LEU A 105 9.72 -11.93 9.71
N ALA A 106 10.62 -12.47 8.86
CA ALA A 106 10.50 -13.84 8.37
C ALA A 106 10.54 -14.86 9.51
N GLN A 107 11.38 -14.65 10.50
CA GLN A 107 11.45 -15.48 11.70
C GLN A 107 10.19 -15.33 12.56
N GLN A 108 9.74 -14.10 12.80
CA GLN A 108 8.55 -13.80 13.60
C GLN A 108 7.28 -14.46 13.04
N TYR A 109 7.11 -14.42 11.72
CA TYR A 109 5.93 -14.98 11.04
C TYR A 109 6.14 -16.41 10.53
N GLN A 110 7.31 -17.03 10.83
CA GLN A 110 7.64 -18.41 10.45
C GLN A 110 7.50 -18.64 8.94
N ILE A 111 8.13 -17.76 8.15
CA ILE A 111 8.06 -17.83 6.68
C ILE A 111 8.95 -18.97 6.19
N GLU A 112 8.33 -19.96 5.53
CA GLU A 112 9.00 -21.15 5.02
C GLU A 112 9.22 -21.12 3.50
N GLY A 113 8.58 -20.20 2.80
CA GLY A 113 8.68 -20.09 1.33
C GLY A 113 8.08 -18.81 0.78
N PHE A 114 8.24 -18.64 -0.52
CA PHE A 114 7.81 -17.44 -1.25
C PHE A 114 6.95 -17.79 -2.47
N PRO A 115 5.95 -16.94 -2.82
CA PRO A 115 5.48 -15.79 -2.02
C PRO A 115 4.70 -16.24 -0.79
N THR A 116 4.84 -15.53 0.31
CA THR A 116 3.94 -15.63 1.46
C THR A 116 3.44 -14.23 1.81
N ILE A 117 2.14 -14.07 1.86
CA ILE A 117 1.49 -12.80 2.20
C ILE A 117 0.93 -12.92 3.61
N VAL A 118 1.49 -12.15 4.54
CA VAL A 118 0.95 -12.02 5.89
C VAL A 118 0.03 -10.81 5.92
N VAL A 119 -1.20 -11.00 6.39
CA VAL A 119 -2.18 -9.92 6.55
C VAL A 119 -2.36 -9.62 8.03
N LEU A 120 -2.14 -8.36 8.41
CA LEU A 120 -2.32 -7.87 9.76
C LEU A 120 -3.46 -6.86 9.81
N ASP A 121 -4.12 -6.75 10.95
CA ASP A 121 -5.03 -5.63 11.22
C ASP A 121 -4.26 -4.35 11.61
N GLY A 122 -4.98 -3.25 11.83
CA GLY A 122 -4.40 -1.97 12.22
C GLY A 122 -3.64 -1.99 13.55
N ASP A 123 -3.90 -2.98 14.42
CA ASP A 123 -3.20 -3.17 15.69
C ASP A 123 -2.00 -4.14 15.59
N GLY A 124 -1.73 -4.66 14.39
CA GLY A 124 -0.61 -5.57 14.14
C GLY A 124 -0.89 -7.04 14.43
N LYS A 125 -2.13 -7.40 14.67
CA LYS A 125 -2.54 -8.79 14.84
C LYS A 125 -2.65 -9.47 13.49
N LYS A 126 -2.05 -10.67 13.36
CA LYS A 126 -2.19 -11.48 12.15
C LYS A 126 -3.64 -11.96 12.00
N VAL A 127 -4.26 -11.60 10.89
CA VAL A 127 -5.62 -12.02 10.52
C VAL A 127 -5.66 -13.06 9.41
N GLY A 128 -4.55 -13.25 8.68
CA GLY A 128 -4.48 -14.27 7.66
C GLY A 128 -3.12 -14.46 7.03
N LEU A 129 -3.02 -15.56 6.27
CA LEU A 129 -1.92 -15.91 5.40
C LEU A 129 -2.46 -16.23 4.02
N LEU A 130 -1.86 -15.66 2.99
CA LEU A 130 -2.16 -15.95 1.60
C LEU A 130 -0.87 -16.33 0.86
N GLY A 131 -1.04 -16.92 -0.30
CA GLY A 131 0.05 -17.19 -1.23
C GLY A 131 -0.41 -16.86 -2.65
N TYR A 132 0.31 -17.39 -3.65
CA TYR A 132 -0.19 -17.35 -5.00
C TYR A 132 -1.49 -18.16 -5.11
N MET A 133 -2.49 -17.57 -5.74
CA MET A 133 -3.73 -18.25 -6.11
C MET A 133 -4.14 -17.86 -7.53
N PRO A 134 -4.67 -18.78 -8.32
CA PRO A 134 -5.19 -18.45 -9.64
C PRO A 134 -6.47 -17.63 -9.54
N GLY A 135 -6.80 -16.89 -10.61
CA GLY A 135 -8.03 -16.09 -10.68
C GLY A 135 -7.80 -14.58 -10.63
N GLY A 136 -6.53 -14.16 -10.54
CA GLY A 136 -6.15 -12.74 -10.63
C GLY A 136 -6.65 -11.88 -9.47
N PRO A 137 -6.80 -10.55 -9.71
CA PRO A 137 -7.16 -9.59 -8.65
C PRO A 137 -8.48 -9.89 -7.99
N THR A 138 -9.48 -10.32 -8.74
CA THR A 138 -10.83 -10.58 -8.23
C THR A 138 -10.82 -11.63 -7.12
N THR A 139 -10.15 -12.77 -7.36
CA THR A 139 -10.04 -13.85 -6.37
C THR A 139 -9.21 -13.41 -5.16
N PHE A 140 -8.09 -12.74 -5.40
CA PHE A 140 -7.22 -12.27 -4.33
C PHE A 140 -7.91 -11.23 -3.43
N ILE A 141 -8.62 -10.28 -4.02
CA ILE A 141 -9.41 -9.27 -3.29
C ILE A 141 -10.54 -9.93 -2.48
N ALA A 142 -11.21 -10.94 -3.03
CA ALA A 142 -12.28 -11.65 -2.31
C ALA A 142 -11.75 -12.31 -1.02
N GLU A 143 -10.54 -12.88 -1.05
CA GLU A 143 -9.91 -13.44 0.15
C GLU A 143 -9.50 -12.34 1.15
N LEU A 144 -8.97 -11.20 0.70
CA LEU A 144 -8.68 -10.07 1.58
C LEU A 144 -9.97 -9.54 2.25
N GLU A 145 -11.07 -9.45 1.51
CA GLU A 145 -12.37 -9.04 2.07
C GLU A 145 -12.91 -10.04 3.11
N ARG A 146 -12.69 -11.33 2.88
CA ARG A 146 -13.03 -12.37 3.87
C ARG A 146 -12.24 -12.17 5.18
N LEU A 147 -10.93 -11.93 5.07
CA LEU A 147 -10.06 -11.66 6.22
C LEU A 147 -10.41 -10.36 6.95
N ARG A 148 -10.85 -9.35 6.21
CA ARG A 148 -11.24 -8.05 6.77
C ARG A 148 -12.53 -8.12 7.59
N LYS A 149 -13.43 -9.00 7.22
CA LYS A 149 -14.73 -9.18 7.90
C LYS A 149 -14.66 -10.11 9.10
N GLY A 150 -13.54 -10.85 9.25
CA GLY A 150 -13.16 -11.67 10.38
C GLY A 150 -13.98 -12.83 10.68
#